data_1876a9d711968738355d2f7588749918
#
_entry.id   1876a9d711968738355d2f7588749918
#
_cell.length_a   1.000
_cell.length_b   1.000
_cell.length_c   1.000
_cell.angle_alpha   90.00
_cell.angle_beta   90.00
_cell.angle_gamma   90.00
#
_symmetry.space_group_name_H-M   'P 1'
#
loop_
_entity.id
_entity.type
_entity.pdbx_description
1 polymer ?
#
loop_
_entity_poly.entity_id
_entity_poly.type
_entity_poly.pdbx_seq_one_letter_code
_entity_poly.pdbx_strand_id
1 'polypeptide(L)'
;MREQNYGRIVFTSSSSGLYGNFGQSNYGAAKMAMLGLMNTLHLEGAKNNIRVNCLAPTAGTAMTEGLLPEPVFKLLSPEAVSPAVVFLAGLDAPSRKVLGAGGGSFAVFKGFETVGVNLLPDNVSPEGIAAAWDNINDPAGMQEFTGGFEQTGKFAKQGAEKLGLDLS
;
A
#
# COMPACT_ATOMS: atom_id res chain seq x y z
N MET A 1 11.01 10.77 -19.23
CA MET A 1 11.29 9.47 -18.62
C MET A 1 11.12 8.31 -19.61
N ARG A 2 9.99 8.21 -20.34
CA ARG A 2 9.79 7.10 -21.30
C ARG A 2 10.84 7.08 -22.42
N GLU A 3 11.11 8.21 -23.05
CA GLU A 3 12.10 8.33 -24.15
C GLU A 3 13.52 7.98 -23.71
N GLN A 4 13.91 8.36 -22.50
CA GLN A 4 15.26 8.06 -21.96
C GLN A 4 15.38 6.69 -21.29
N ASN A 5 14.28 5.90 -21.22
CA ASN A 5 14.22 4.60 -20.54
C ASN A 5 14.78 4.62 -19.10
N TYR A 6 14.50 5.69 -18.39
CA TYR A 6 14.88 5.87 -17.00
C TYR A 6 13.97 6.88 -16.30
N GLY A 7 13.53 6.54 -15.10
CA GLY A 7 12.79 7.44 -14.23
C GLY A 7 12.72 6.95 -12.79
N ARG A 8 12.66 7.90 -11.88
CA ARG A 8 12.43 7.65 -10.45
C ARG A 8 11.38 8.64 -9.98
N ILE A 9 10.28 8.10 -9.45
CA ILE A 9 9.17 8.88 -8.92
C ILE A 9 8.99 8.48 -7.46
N VAL A 10 9.00 9.47 -6.57
CA VAL A 10 8.76 9.27 -5.14
C VAL A 10 7.61 10.18 -4.73
N PHE A 11 6.46 9.57 -4.42
CA PHE A 11 5.32 10.29 -3.86
C PHE A 11 5.45 10.38 -2.35
N THR A 12 5.06 11.52 -1.78
CA THR A 12 4.99 11.69 -0.33
C THR A 12 3.59 11.34 0.17
N SER A 13 3.46 10.17 0.78
CA SER A 13 2.29 9.73 1.53
C SER A 13 2.38 10.20 3.01
N SER A 14 1.75 9.49 3.91
CA SER A 14 1.76 9.77 5.36
C SER A 14 1.23 8.56 6.12
N SER A 15 1.61 8.42 7.40
CA SER A 15 0.97 7.50 8.33
C SER A 15 -0.54 7.71 8.43
N SER A 16 -1.00 8.97 8.35
CA SER A 16 -2.44 9.29 8.31
C SER A 16 -3.13 8.75 7.05
N GLY A 17 -2.42 8.64 5.93
CA GLY A 17 -2.94 7.97 4.72
C GLY A 17 -2.99 6.46 4.89
N LEU A 18 -1.98 5.87 5.51
CA LEU A 18 -1.85 4.41 5.66
C LEU A 18 -2.79 3.82 6.72
N TYR A 19 -2.94 4.53 7.85
CA TYR A 19 -3.61 4.00 9.05
C TYR A 19 -4.80 4.84 9.51
N GLY A 20 -5.00 6.00 8.90
CA GLY A 20 -5.98 6.99 9.36
C GLY A 20 -5.49 7.83 10.54
N ASN A 21 -6.12 8.98 10.73
CA ASN A 21 -5.97 9.82 11.92
C ASN A 21 -7.25 10.63 12.11
N PHE A 22 -7.72 10.75 13.36
CA PHE A 22 -8.94 11.46 13.67
C PHE A 22 -8.89 12.92 13.19
N GLY A 23 -9.96 13.36 12.56
CA GLY A 23 -10.08 14.74 12.02
C GLY A 23 -9.33 15.01 10.71
N GLN A 24 -8.69 14.00 10.11
CA GLN A 24 -7.89 14.14 8.88
C GLN A 24 -8.45 13.36 7.68
N SER A 25 -9.75 13.25 7.53
CA SER A 25 -10.37 12.46 6.46
C SER A 25 -9.96 12.89 5.05
N ASN A 26 -9.95 14.20 4.78
CA ASN A 26 -9.49 14.75 3.49
C ASN A 26 -7.99 14.55 3.27
N TYR A 27 -7.17 14.80 4.28
CA TYR A 27 -5.73 14.61 4.21
C TYR A 27 -5.36 13.13 4.04
N GLY A 28 -5.96 12.25 4.85
CA GLY A 28 -5.78 10.80 4.75
C GLY A 28 -6.15 10.26 3.38
N ALA A 29 -7.31 10.69 2.84
CA ALA A 29 -7.74 10.32 1.49
C ALA A 29 -6.73 10.76 0.42
N ALA A 30 -6.28 12.03 0.48
CA ALA A 30 -5.28 12.55 -0.46
C ALA A 30 -3.95 11.78 -0.38
N LYS A 31 -3.50 11.43 0.82
CA LYS A 31 -2.24 10.70 1.02
C LYS A 31 -2.34 9.21 0.65
N MET A 32 -3.50 8.58 0.84
CA MET A 32 -3.73 7.21 0.36
C MET A 32 -3.88 7.15 -1.16
N ALA A 33 -4.40 8.19 -1.81
CA ALA A 33 -4.47 8.29 -3.27
C ALA A 33 -3.08 8.16 -3.94
N MET A 34 -2.00 8.60 -3.26
CA MET A 34 -0.63 8.44 -3.76
C MET A 34 -0.24 6.97 -3.93
N LEU A 35 -0.75 6.07 -3.09
CA LEU A 35 -0.50 4.63 -3.21
C LEU A 35 -1.21 4.06 -4.45
N GLY A 36 -2.46 4.44 -4.69
CA GLY A 36 -3.20 4.03 -5.89
C GLY A 36 -2.48 4.49 -7.17
N LEU A 37 -2.02 5.75 -7.18
CA LEU A 37 -1.26 6.29 -8.31
C LEU A 37 0.08 5.56 -8.49
N MET A 38 0.82 5.30 -7.42
CA MET A 38 2.06 4.51 -7.45
C MET A 38 1.82 3.12 -8.03
N ASN A 39 0.78 2.42 -7.57
CA ASN A 39 0.46 1.06 -8.03
C ASN A 39 0.18 1.00 -9.53
N THR A 40 -0.47 2.02 -10.09
CA THR A 40 -0.75 2.09 -11.53
C THR A 40 0.49 2.49 -12.33
N LEU A 41 1.15 3.58 -11.93
CA LEU A 41 2.33 4.09 -12.64
C LEU A 41 3.52 3.12 -12.61
N HIS A 42 3.65 2.31 -11.56
CA HIS A 42 4.64 1.24 -11.51
C HIS A 42 4.47 0.26 -12.68
N LEU A 43 3.23 -0.19 -12.96
CA LEU A 43 2.94 -1.11 -14.06
C LEU A 43 3.17 -0.43 -15.42
N GLU A 44 2.67 0.80 -15.59
CA GLU A 44 2.82 1.55 -16.84
C GLU A 44 4.28 1.90 -17.16
N GLY A 45 5.09 2.12 -16.14
CA GLY A 45 6.50 2.54 -16.27
C GLY A 45 7.50 1.40 -16.35
N ALA A 46 7.11 0.17 -16.01
CA ALA A 46 8.02 -0.97 -15.81
C ALA A 46 8.92 -1.23 -17.04
N LYS A 47 8.34 -1.24 -18.24
CA LYS A 47 9.07 -1.48 -19.51
C LYS A 47 10.11 -0.40 -19.86
N ASN A 48 10.03 0.78 -19.26
CA ASN A 48 10.92 1.91 -19.49
C ASN A 48 11.86 2.18 -18.29
N ASN A 49 12.06 1.20 -17.40
CA ASN A 49 12.88 1.37 -16.18
C ASN A 49 12.46 2.59 -15.34
N ILE A 50 11.16 2.89 -15.32
CA ILE A 50 10.58 3.92 -14.46
C ILE A 50 10.13 3.23 -13.18
N ARG A 51 10.79 3.56 -12.07
CA ARG A 51 10.47 3.02 -10.74
C ARG A 51 9.68 4.06 -9.96
N VAL A 52 8.60 3.61 -9.34
CA VAL A 52 7.65 4.47 -8.64
C VAL A 52 7.45 3.96 -7.21
N ASN A 53 7.67 4.83 -6.24
CA ASN A 53 7.59 4.49 -4.83
C ASN A 53 6.83 5.57 -4.05
N CYS A 54 6.40 5.24 -2.85
CA CYS A 54 5.89 6.20 -1.87
C CYS A 54 6.81 6.26 -0.65
N LEU A 55 6.97 7.46 -0.11
CA LEU A 55 7.55 7.70 1.20
C LEU A 55 6.42 8.12 2.16
N ALA A 56 6.35 7.51 3.33
CA ALA A 56 5.48 7.91 4.43
C ALA A 56 6.36 8.43 5.58
N PRO A 57 6.71 9.72 5.59
CA PRO A 57 7.61 10.28 6.58
C PRO A 57 6.91 10.52 7.91
N THR A 58 7.67 10.36 9.00
CA THR A 58 7.33 10.83 10.35
C THR A 58 8.46 11.73 10.81
N ALA A 59 8.22 13.04 10.81
CA ALA A 59 9.21 14.03 11.17
C ALA A 59 8.63 15.15 12.02
N GLY A 60 9.43 15.64 12.96
CA GLY A 60 9.17 16.87 13.71
C GLY A 60 9.41 18.07 12.80
N THR A 61 8.38 18.82 12.51
CA THR A 61 8.41 20.02 11.67
C THR A 61 7.61 21.14 12.33
N ALA A 62 7.66 22.34 11.78
CA ALA A 62 6.83 23.44 12.26
C ALA A 62 5.32 23.09 12.34
N MET A 63 4.86 22.15 11.51
CA MET A 63 3.47 21.67 11.54
C MET A 63 3.15 20.76 12.74
N THR A 64 4.16 20.16 13.35
CA THR A 64 4.02 19.23 14.49
C THR A 64 4.62 19.80 15.77
N GLU A 65 5.11 21.02 15.73
CA GLU A 65 5.63 21.72 16.90
C GLU A 65 4.54 21.85 17.98
N GLY A 66 4.90 21.51 19.22
CA GLY A 66 3.94 21.51 20.34
C GLY A 66 3.00 20.30 20.41
N LEU A 67 2.95 19.43 19.39
CA LEU A 67 2.13 18.21 19.42
C LEU A 67 2.85 17.01 20.06
N LEU A 68 4.19 17.08 20.15
CA LEU A 68 5.03 16.02 20.68
C LEU A 68 5.91 16.55 21.82
N PRO A 69 6.25 15.72 22.82
CA PRO A 69 7.28 16.06 23.79
C PRO A 69 8.59 16.44 23.10
N GLU A 70 9.31 17.45 23.65
CA GLU A 70 10.53 17.97 23.02
C GLU A 70 11.60 16.89 22.70
N PRO A 71 11.88 15.88 23.56
CA PRO A 71 12.83 14.83 23.23
C PRO A 71 12.41 14.00 22.03
N VAL A 72 11.11 13.71 21.88
CA VAL A 72 10.54 12.97 20.75
C VAL A 72 10.62 13.82 19.48
N PHE A 73 10.28 15.10 19.58
CA PHE A 73 10.36 16.04 18.47
C PHE A 73 11.78 16.12 17.89
N LYS A 74 12.80 16.23 18.76
CA LYS A 74 14.22 16.24 18.35
C LYS A 74 14.67 14.92 17.72
N LEU A 75 14.18 13.78 18.23
CA LEU A 75 14.50 12.46 17.67
C LEU A 75 13.95 12.31 16.24
N LEU A 76 12.78 12.87 15.97
CA LEU A 76 12.10 12.79 14.67
C LEU A 76 12.56 13.90 13.71
N SER A 77 13.86 14.20 13.65
CA SER A 77 14.36 15.23 12.76
C SER A 77 14.11 14.90 11.28
N PRO A 78 13.85 15.90 10.42
CA PRO A 78 13.71 15.69 8.96
C PRO A 78 14.96 15.07 8.33
N GLU A 79 16.15 15.33 8.85
CA GLU A 79 17.41 14.76 8.38
C GLU A 79 17.43 13.24 8.51
N ALA A 80 16.73 12.66 9.48
CA ALA A 80 16.61 11.21 9.66
C ALA A 80 15.70 10.55 8.59
N VAL A 81 14.93 11.35 7.85
CA VAL A 81 14.06 10.88 6.74
C VAL A 81 14.75 11.01 5.38
N SER A 82 15.59 12.03 5.19
CA SER A 82 16.22 12.36 3.91
C SER A 82 16.93 11.20 3.22
N PRO A 83 17.67 10.29 3.92
CA PRO A 83 18.29 9.12 3.29
C PRO A 83 17.31 8.21 2.57
N ALA A 84 16.06 8.09 3.05
CA ALA A 84 15.02 7.30 2.39
C ALA A 84 14.63 7.88 1.02
N VAL A 85 14.55 9.21 0.91
CA VAL A 85 14.27 9.88 -0.38
C VAL A 85 15.39 9.60 -1.37
N VAL A 86 16.63 9.79 -0.94
CA VAL A 86 17.82 9.57 -1.80
C VAL A 86 17.88 8.11 -2.26
N PHE A 87 17.64 7.16 -1.36
CA PHE A 87 17.58 5.73 -1.71
C PHE A 87 16.48 5.44 -2.74
N LEU A 88 15.25 5.93 -2.53
CA LEU A 88 14.12 5.69 -3.43
C LEU A 88 14.27 6.40 -4.79
N ALA A 89 15.10 7.44 -4.88
CA ALA A 89 15.43 8.15 -6.12
C ALA A 89 16.72 7.62 -6.78
N GLY A 90 17.45 6.73 -6.14
CA GLY A 90 18.73 6.20 -6.62
C GLY A 90 18.61 5.16 -7.73
N LEU A 91 19.78 4.74 -8.23
CA LEU A 91 19.88 3.74 -9.31
C LEU A 91 19.29 2.39 -8.90
N ASP A 92 19.55 1.97 -7.65
CA ASP A 92 19.13 0.67 -7.10
C ASP A 92 17.77 0.74 -6.38
N ALA A 93 17.03 1.84 -6.53
CA ALA A 93 15.71 1.99 -5.93
C ALA A 93 14.81 0.80 -6.30
N PRO A 94 14.04 0.23 -5.36
CA PRO A 94 12.98 -0.71 -5.71
C PRO A 94 11.89 -0.02 -6.52
N SER A 95 10.86 -0.76 -6.90
CA SER A 95 9.63 -0.16 -7.41
C SER A 95 8.42 -0.69 -6.63
N ARG A 96 7.35 0.12 -6.56
CA ARG A 96 6.11 -0.23 -5.86
C ARG A 96 6.32 -0.50 -4.36
N LYS A 97 7.16 0.30 -3.70
CA LYS A 97 7.34 0.22 -2.25
C LYS A 97 6.79 1.47 -1.55
N VAL A 98 6.16 1.26 -0.42
CA VAL A 98 5.76 2.31 0.51
C VAL A 98 6.70 2.24 1.69
N LEU A 99 7.65 3.16 1.76
CA LEU A 99 8.67 3.20 2.81
C LEU A 99 8.26 4.19 3.90
N GLY A 100 8.01 3.69 5.10
CA GLY A 100 7.91 4.52 6.31
C GLY A 100 9.30 4.88 6.79
N ALA A 101 9.51 6.15 7.18
CA ALA A 101 10.79 6.65 7.67
C ALA A 101 10.59 7.69 8.76
N GLY A 102 11.31 7.56 9.87
CA GLY A 102 11.29 8.53 10.99
C GLY A 102 12.22 8.11 12.12
N GLY A 103 12.90 9.07 12.73
CA GLY A 103 13.81 8.83 13.86
C GLY A 103 14.90 7.79 13.59
N GLY A 104 15.38 7.70 12.35
CA GLY A 104 16.35 6.67 11.93
C GLY A 104 15.78 5.26 11.74
N SER A 105 14.47 5.08 11.88
CA SER A 105 13.77 3.80 11.65
C SER A 105 13.14 3.76 10.27
N PHE A 106 13.22 2.60 9.61
CA PHE A 106 12.68 2.39 8.28
C PHE A 106 11.87 1.09 8.25
N ALA A 107 10.67 1.13 7.65
CA ALA A 107 9.81 -0.05 7.51
C ALA A 107 9.03 0.01 6.20
N VAL A 108 8.76 -1.14 5.59
CA VAL A 108 7.93 -1.20 4.38
C VAL A 108 6.49 -1.52 4.78
N PHE A 109 5.55 -0.65 4.39
CA PHE A 109 4.13 -0.95 4.46
C PHE A 109 3.75 -1.92 3.34
N LYS A 110 2.93 -2.91 3.66
CA LYS A 110 2.39 -3.90 2.72
C LYS A 110 0.90 -4.07 2.91
N GLY A 111 0.18 -4.19 1.80
CA GLY A 111 -1.23 -4.55 1.79
C GLY A 111 -1.40 -6.03 1.46
N PHE A 112 -2.19 -6.73 2.26
CA PHE A 112 -2.52 -8.14 2.07
C PHE A 112 -4.02 -8.32 1.98
N GLU A 113 -4.45 -9.33 1.24
CA GLU A 113 -5.84 -9.77 1.19
C GLU A 113 -5.93 -11.21 1.70
N THR A 114 -6.92 -11.50 2.53
CA THR A 114 -7.19 -12.86 3.02
C THR A 114 -7.52 -13.80 1.87
N VAL A 115 -7.40 -15.09 2.10
CA VAL A 115 -7.85 -16.10 1.12
C VAL A 115 -9.35 -15.92 0.85
N GLY A 116 -10.12 -15.68 1.90
CA GLY A 116 -11.57 -15.54 1.81
C GLY A 116 -12.28 -16.86 1.51
N VAL A 117 -13.55 -16.76 1.19
CA VAL A 117 -14.40 -17.91 0.83
C VAL A 117 -15.22 -17.61 -0.41
N ASN A 118 -15.58 -18.63 -1.18
CA ASN A 118 -16.60 -18.55 -2.19
C ASN A 118 -17.91 -19.14 -1.65
N LEU A 119 -18.98 -18.35 -1.63
CA LEU A 119 -20.31 -18.78 -1.23
C LEU A 119 -21.04 -19.42 -2.41
N LEU A 120 -21.84 -20.47 -2.18
CA LEU A 120 -22.76 -20.98 -3.20
C LEU A 120 -23.83 -19.93 -3.55
N PRO A 121 -24.38 -19.95 -4.77
CA PRO A 121 -25.34 -18.94 -5.23
C PRO A 121 -26.47 -18.66 -4.24
N ASP A 122 -27.05 -19.69 -3.64
CA ASP A 122 -28.16 -19.56 -2.70
C ASP A 122 -27.74 -18.90 -1.35
N ASN A 123 -26.45 -18.85 -1.05
CA ASN A 123 -25.89 -18.26 0.16
C ASN A 123 -25.23 -16.88 -0.11
N VAL A 124 -25.30 -16.36 -1.35
CA VAL A 124 -24.77 -15.03 -1.66
C VAL A 124 -25.78 -13.98 -1.18
N SER A 125 -25.72 -13.67 0.09
CA SER A 125 -26.61 -12.75 0.79
C SER A 125 -25.84 -12.04 1.92
N PRO A 126 -26.35 -10.93 2.46
CA PRO A 126 -25.78 -10.30 3.66
C PRO A 126 -25.64 -11.26 4.84
N GLU A 127 -26.62 -12.12 5.05
CA GLU A 127 -26.66 -13.14 6.10
C GLU A 127 -25.59 -14.23 5.85
N GLY A 128 -25.43 -14.65 4.60
CA GLY A 128 -24.41 -15.62 4.19
C GLY A 128 -22.98 -15.07 4.40
N ILE A 129 -22.76 -13.79 4.08
CA ILE A 129 -21.49 -13.10 4.37
C ILE A 129 -21.25 -13.03 5.88
N ALA A 130 -22.28 -12.65 6.65
CA ALA A 130 -22.16 -12.57 8.12
C ALA A 130 -21.84 -13.93 8.74
N ALA A 131 -22.48 -15.00 8.29
CA ALA A 131 -22.24 -16.37 8.76
C ALA A 131 -20.84 -16.88 8.40
N ALA A 132 -20.25 -16.41 7.30
CA ALA A 132 -18.92 -16.79 6.84
C ALA A 132 -17.81 -15.83 7.31
N TRP A 133 -18.12 -14.79 8.09
CA TRP A 133 -17.23 -13.68 8.37
C TRP A 133 -15.87 -14.09 8.94
N ASP A 134 -15.83 -15.00 9.89
CA ASP A 134 -14.59 -15.47 10.52
C ASP A 134 -13.66 -16.12 9.49
N ASN A 135 -14.19 -16.92 8.57
CA ASN A 135 -13.41 -17.51 7.48
C ASN A 135 -13.00 -16.49 6.42
N ILE A 136 -13.86 -15.49 6.12
CA ILE A 136 -13.52 -14.39 5.21
C ILE A 136 -12.36 -13.58 5.78
N ASN A 137 -12.33 -13.36 7.08
CA ASN A 137 -11.35 -12.53 7.77
C ASN A 137 -10.14 -13.33 8.31
N ASP A 138 -10.05 -14.62 8.06
CA ASP A 138 -8.92 -15.44 8.53
C ASP A 138 -7.60 -14.94 7.92
N PRO A 139 -6.62 -14.52 8.75
CA PRO A 139 -5.33 -14.05 8.27
C PRO A 139 -4.43 -15.16 7.71
N ALA A 140 -4.80 -16.43 7.87
CA ALA A 140 -4.01 -17.54 7.35
C ALA A 140 -3.97 -17.50 5.80
N GLY A 141 -2.78 -17.59 5.24
CA GLY A 141 -2.60 -17.62 3.79
C GLY A 141 -2.84 -16.30 3.07
N MET A 142 -2.85 -15.16 3.79
CA MET A 142 -2.96 -13.84 3.16
C MET A 142 -1.95 -13.66 2.02
N GLN A 143 -2.37 -12.97 0.97
CA GLN A 143 -1.60 -12.74 -0.25
C GLN A 143 -1.38 -11.25 -0.50
N GLU A 144 -0.16 -10.90 -0.94
CA GLU A 144 0.15 -9.57 -1.47
C GLU A 144 -0.03 -9.62 -2.99
N PHE A 145 -1.01 -8.89 -3.53
CA PHE A 145 -1.21 -8.80 -4.97
C PHE A 145 -0.36 -7.69 -5.59
N THR A 146 0.12 -7.94 -6.80
CA THR A 146 0.95 -7.01 -7.58
C THR A 146 0.15 -6.26 -8.63
N GLY A 147 -1.06 -6.71 -8.96
CA GLY A 147 -1.96 -6.08 -9.90
C GLY A 147 -3.42 -6.49 -9.68
N GLY A 148 -4.36 -5.65 -10.11
CA GLY A 148 -5.80 -5.88 -9.90
C GLY A 148 -6.32 -7.16 -10.55
N PHE A 149 -5.73 -7.59 -11.66
CA PHE A 149 -6.12 -8.85 -12.32
C PHE A 149 -5.83 -10.11 -11.50
N GLU A 150 -4.88 -10.06 -10.57
CA GLU A 150 -4.61 -11.20 -9.68
C GLU A 150 -5.80 -11.47 -8.74
N GLN A 151 -6.43 -10.41 -8.22
CA GLN A 151 -7.66 -10.53 -7.44
C GLN A 151 -8.82 -11.08 -8.29
N THR A 152 -8.98 -10.55 -9.51
CA THR A 152 -9.98 -11.05 -10.46
C THR A 152 -9.79 -12.54 -10.74
N GLY A 153 -8.56 -12.96 -11.01
CA GLY A 153 -8.20 -14.36 -11.25
C GLY A 153 -8.47 -15.24 -10.03
N LYS A 154 -8.13 -14.77 -8.81
CA LYS A 154 -8.44 -15.47 -7.56
C LYS A 154 -9.94 -15.75 -7.42
N PHE A 155 -10.77 -14.72 -7.58
CA PHE A 155 -12.21 -14.88 -7.42
C PHE A 155 -12.83 -15.74 -8.53
N ALA A 156 -12.37 -15.58 -9.77
CA ALA A 156 -12.83 -16.45 -10.88
C ALA A 156 -12.47 -17.91 -10.61
N LYS A 157 -11.25 -18.18 -10.16
CA LYS A 157 -10.80 -19.56 -9.84
C LYS A 157 -11.61 -20.16 -8.71
N GLN A 158 -11.79 -19.46 -7.61
CA GLN A 158 -12.59 -19.92 -6.46
C GLN A 158 -14.05 -20.20 -6.88
N GLY A 159 -14.63 -19.32 -7.72
CA GLY A 159 -15.97 -19.50 -8.23
C GLY A 159 -16.10 -20.74 -9.14
N ALA A 160 -15.15 -20.91 -10.05
CA ALA A 160 -15.14 -22.05 -10.97
C ALA A 160 -14.96 -23.39 -10.22
N GLU A 161 -14.01 -23.46 -9.31
CA GLU A 161 -13.79 -24.65 -8.45
C GLU A 161 -15.06 -25.04 -7.69
N LYS A 162 -15.76 -24.05 -7.13
CA LYS A 162 -16.99 -24.26 -6.38
C LYS A 162 -18.15 -24.76 -7.24
N LEU A 163 -18.22 -24.32 -8.49
CA LEU A 163 -19.26 -24.68 -9.45
C LEU A 163 -18.88 -25.84 -10.37
N GLY A 164 -17.66 -26.39 -10.23
CA GLY A 164 -17.16 -27.46 -11.11
C GLY A 164 -16.94 -27.01 -12.56
N LEU A 165 -16.64 -25.72 -12.77
CA LEU A 165 -16.38 -25.16 -14.10
C LEU A 165 -14.88 -25.26 -14.45
N ASP A 166 -14.59 -25.62 -15.69
CA ASP A 166 -13.24 -25.56 -16.25
C ASP A 166 -13.00 -24.17 -16.85
N LEU A 167 -11.90 -23.52 -16.43
CA LEU A 167 -11.46 -22.21 -16.93
C LEU A 167 -10.28 -22.32 -17.94
N SER A 168 -9.94 -23.53 -18.39
CA SER A 168 -8.88 -23.73 -19.37
C SER A 168 -9.22 -23.25 -20.78
#